data_819b6e4c4d4db9b62f94e359c6794b47
#
_entry.id   819b6e4c4d4db9b62f94e359c6794b47
#
_cell.length_a   1.000
_cell.length_b   1.000
_cell.length_c   1.000
_cell.angle_alpha   90.00
_cell.angle_beta   90.00
_cell.angle_gamma   90.00
#
_symmetry.space_group_name_H-M   'P 1'
#
loop_
_entity.id
_entity.type
_entity.pdbx_description
1 polymer ?
#
loop_
_entity_poly.entity_id
_entity_poly.type
_entity_poly.pdbx_seq_one_letter_code
_entity_poly.pdbx_strand_id
1 'polypeptide(L)'
;MTGQLGAATPPEDARRGVGERVTVPVTLSPEEAARDLAPRLRALAKEAAGASSIDRRADGVGAPDDRAPLAVPVVTIDGYSGSGKSTLAAALERQLEGWQILHLDDWYPGWDGLAEGARVARAIAHDLRAGRPSSYVTWDWEASAPGHAVRVPLAPAIIEGCGAWDADADLSVWIEDPGEEERRSRAIARDGATYAPHWQRWAMQDRGRSID
;
A
#
# COMPACT_ATOMS: atom_id res chain seq x y z
N MET A 1 13.09 22.36 44.94
CA MET A 1 13.21 22.97 43.60
C MET A 1 13.10 21.85 42.59
N THR A 2 11.90 21.60 42.10
CA THR A 2 11.55 20.55 41.12
C THR A 2 11.63 21.13 39.72
N GLY A 3 12.68 20.77 38.99
CA GLY A 3 12.83 21.14 37.59
C GLY A 3 11.89 20.30 36.72
N GLN A 4 10.89 20.92 36.11
CA GLN A 4 10.08 20.35 35.03
C GLN A 4 10.95 20.28 33.76
N LEU A 5 11.15 19.08 33.25
CA LEU A 5 11.66 18.85 31.91
C LEU A 5 10.56 19.25 30.91
N GLY A 6 10.79 20.33 30.17
CA GLY A 6 9.94 20.75 29.08
C GLY A 6 9.98 19.72 27.95
N ALA A 7 8.80 19.23 27.57
CA ALA A 7 8.65 18.41 26.38
C ALA A 7 8.99 19.26 25.13
N ALA A 8 10.02 18.86 24.40
CA ALA A 8 10.35 19.45 23.12
C ALA A 8 9.21 19.16 22.12
N THR A 9 8.66 20.21 21.52
CA THR A 9 7.70 20.10 20.44
C THR A 9 8.41 19.47 19.23
N PRO A 10 7.95 18.33 18.72
CA PRO A 10 8.56 17.75 17.52
C PRO A 10 8.35 18.68 16.32
N PRO A 11 9.28 18.66 15.33
CA PRO A 11 9.17 19.49 14.14
C PRO A 11 7.89 19.17 13.37
N GLU A 12 7.37 20.16 12.68
CA GLU A 12 6.07 20.15 11.97
C GLU A 12 5.91 19.05 10.93
N ASP A 13 7.03 18.51 10.44
CA ASP A 13 7.13 17.37 9.51
C ASP A 13 6.76 16.00 10.14
N ALA A 14 6.67 15.92 11.46
CA ALA A 14 6.27 14.71 12.19
C ALA A 14 4.73 14.56 12.35
N ARG A 15 3.93 15.44 11.75
CA ARG A 15 2.46 15.48 11.94
C ARG A 15 1.63 14.79 10.88
N ARG A 16 2.22 14.04 9.94
CA ARG A 16 1.46 13.02 9.22
C ARG A 16 1.40 11.79 10.11
N GLY A 17 0.38 11.74 10.96
CA GLY A 17 0.12 10.63 11.85
C GLY A 17 -0.01 9.31 11.08
N VAL A 18 0.15 8.19 11.77
CA VAL A 18 -0.23 6.86 11.27
C VAL A 18 -1.60 6.99 10.61
N GLY A 19 -1.70 6.66 9.32
CA GLY A 19 -2.94 6.81 8.55
C GLY A 19 -4.07 5.98 9.16
N GLU A 20 -5.29 6.27 8.74
CA GLU A 20 -6.46 5.53 9.20
C GLU A 20 -6.31 4.04 8.90
N ARG A 21 -6.73 3.19 9.84
CA ARG A 21 -6.73 1.73 9.69
C ARG A 21 -8.16 1.21 9.69
N VAL A 22 -8.51 0.40 8.71
CA VAL A 22 -9.83 -0.21 8.59
C VAL A 22 -9.73 -1.70 8.31
N THR A 23 -10.69 -2.47 8.80
CA THR A 23 -10.82 -3.89 8.51
C THR A 23 -12.04 -4.12 7.63
N VAL A 24 -11.86 -4.87 6.54
CA VAL A 24 -12.94 -5.34 5.69
C VAL A 24 -13.36 -6.72 6.19
N PRO A 25 -14.58 -6.87 6.73
CA PRO A 25 -15.04 -8.15 7.25
C PRO A 25 -15.31 -9.14 6.11
N VAL A 26 -15.17 -10.43 6.41
CA VAL A 26 -15.42 -11.54 5.46
C VAL A 26 -16.87 -11.60 4.94
N THR A 27 -17.79 -10.90 5.61
CA THR A 27 -19.20 -10.83 5.23
C THR A 27 -19.48 -9.90 4.06
N LEU A 28 -18.55 -8.99 3.74
CA LEU A 28 -18.66 -8.10 2.59
C LEU A 28 -18.01 -8.72 1.36
N SER A 29 -18.71 -8.65 0.25
CA SER A 29 -18.09 -8.92 -1.05
C SER A 29 -17.06 -7.83 -1.42
N PRO A 30 -16.07 -8.13 -2.27
CA PRO A 30 -15.11 -7.12 -2.74
C PRO A 30 -15.78 -5.90 -3.39
N GLU A 31 -16.89 -6.07 -4.08
CA GLU A 31 -17.67 -5.01 -4.72
C GLU A 31 -18.38 -4.13 -3.68
N GLU A 32 -18.89 -4.69 -2.60
CA GLU A 32 -19.48 -3.93 -1.49
C GLU A 32 -18.40 -3.14 -0.75
N ALA A 33 -17.32 -3.79 -0.38
CA ALA A 33 -16.18 -3.12 0.24
C ALA A 33 -15.61 -1.99 -0.62
N ALA A 34 -15.50 -2.20 -1.94
CA ALA A 34 -15.03 -1.17 -2.86
C ALA A 34 -16.00 0.02 -2.93
N ARG A 35 -17.33 -0.21 -2.92
CA ARG A 35 -18.33 0.87 -2.86
C ARG A 35 -18.22 1.72 -1.60
N ASP A 36 -17.90 1.09 -0.47
CA ASP A 36 -17.75 1.78 0.82
C ASP A 36 -16.41 2.55 0.91
N LEU A 37 -15.34 2.00 0.33
CA LEU A 37 -14.02 2.60 0.37
C LEU A 37 -13.79 3.67 -0.70
N ALA A 38 -14.32 3.53 -1.92
CA ALA A 38 -14.05 4.44 -3.02
C ALA A 38 -14.34 5.93 -2.74
N PRO A 39 -15.42 6.31 -2.01
CA PRO A 39 -15.63 7.70 -1.62
C PRO A 39 -14.51 8.26 -0.74
N ARG A 40 -13.97 7.44 0.17
CA ARG A 40 -12.85 7.82 1.06
C ARG A 40 -11.56 8.07 0.25
N LEU A 41 -11.24 7.18 -0.69
CA LEU A 41 -10.07 7.32 -1.55
C LEU A 41 -10.17 8.58 -2.43
N ARG A 42 -11.36 8.86 -2.97
CA ARG A 42 -11.60 10.11 -3.72
C ARG A 42 -11.41 11.36 -2.85
N ALA A 43 -11.83 11.30 -1.59
CA ALA A 43 -11.63 12.40 -0.64
C ALA A 43 -10.14 12.64 -0.39
N LEU A 44 -9.35 11.58 -0.12
CA LEU A 44 -7.90 11.68 0.04
C LEU A 44 -7.22 12.32 -1.19
N ALA A 45 -7.59 11.90 -2.40
CA ALA A 45 -7.03 12.49 -3.62
C ALA A 45 -7.40 13.98 -3.79
N LYS A 46 -8.64 14.34 -3.43
CA LYS A 46 -9.10 15.74 -3.48
C LYS A 46 -8.39 16.61 -2.46
N GLU A 47 -8.18 16.13 -1.25
CA GLU A 47 -7.47 16.82 -0.18
C GLU A 47 -6.00 17.07 -0.57
N ALA A 48 -5.32 16.06 -1.09
CA ALA A 48 -3.96 16.19 -1.59
C ALA A 48 -3.86 17.23 -2.71
N ALA A 49 -4.78 17.22 -3.68
CA ALA A 49 -4.85 18.21 -4.75
C ALA A 49 -5.18 19.63 -4.23
N GLY A 50 -6.04 19.73 -3.21
CA GLY A 50 -6.42 21.00 -2.56
C GLY A 50 -5.27 21.62 -1.79
N ALA A 51 -4.52 20.85 -1.01
CA ALA A 51 -3.33 21.30 -0.31
C ALA A 51 -2.29 21.88 -1.28
N SER A 52 -2.10 21.22 -2.42
CA SER A 52 -1.23 21.68 -3.50
C SER A 52 -1.66 22.99 -4.16
N SER A 53 -2.93 23.35 -4.10
CA SER A 53 -3.46 24.59 -4.70
C SER A 53 -3.37 25.80 -3.76
N ILE A 54 -3.37 25.59 -2.45
CA ILE A 54 -3.26 26.64 -1.43
C ILE A 54 -1.83 27.14 -1.35
N ASP A 55 -0.85 26.23 -1.38
CA ASP A 55 0.57 26.56 -1.37
C ASP A 55 0.98 27.40 -2.60
N ARG A 56 0.34 27.14 -3.75
CA ARG A 56 0.56 27.91 -5.00
C ARG A 56 0.05 29.37 -4.96
N ARG A 57 -0.82 29.72 -4.00
CA ARG A 57 -1.39 31.08 -3.90
C ARG A 57 -0.69 31.95 -2.86
N ALA A 58 0.07 31.35 -1.95
CA ALA A 58 0.79 32.07 -0.90
C ALA A 58 2.11 32.69 -1.40
N ASP A 59 2.75 32.09 -2.41
CA ASP A 59 4.04 32.53 -2.93
C ASP A 59 3.87 33.24 -4.28
N GLY A 60 3.41 34.50 -4.22
CA GLY A 60 3.57 35.44 -5.32
C GLY A 60 5.05 35.79 -5.48
N VAL A 61 5.66 35.36 -6.63
CA VAL A 61 7.03 35.69 -7.05
C VAL A 61 8.12 34.79 -6.44
N GLY A 62 8.25 33.57 -6.91
CA GLY A 62 9.40 32.69 -6.74
C GLY A 62 9.73 31.99 -8.07
N ALA A 63 11.01 31.74 -8.33
CA ALA A 63 11.47 31.03 -9.51
C ALA A 63 10.84 29.63 -9.62
N PRO A 64 10.67 29.05 -10.84
CA PRO A 64 9.91 27.81 -11.06
C PRO A 64 10.50 26.53 -10.46
N ASP A 65 11.61 26.59 -9.74
CA ASP A 65 12.41 25.41 -9.32
C ASP A 65 12.31 25.09 -7.81
N ASP A 66 11.60 25.92 -7.00
CA ASP A 66 11.48 25.74 -5.52
C ASP A 66 10.10 25.19 -5.10
N ARG A 67 9.41 24.47 -5.98
CA ARG A 67 8.09 23.89 -5.64
C ARG A 67 8.26 22.69 -4.74
N ALA A 68 7.69 22.77 -3.53
CA ALA A 68 7.54 21.61 -2.67
C ALA A 68 6.90 20.45 -3.47
N PRO A 69 7.47 19.26 -3.44
CA PRO A 69 6.97 18.12 -4.19
C PRO A 69 5.52 17.80 -3.75
N LEU A 70 4.66 17.57 -4.73
CA LEU A 70 3.23 17.28 -4.51
C LEU A 70 3.09 15.86 -3.95
N ALA A 71 2.94 15.71 -2.63
CA ALA A 71 2.62 14.44 -2.02
C ALA A 71 1.32 13.87 -2.61
N VAL A 72 1.30 12.60 -2.93
CA VAL A 72 0.10 11.89 -3.41
C VAL A 72 -0.40 10.92 -2.34
N PRO A 73 -1.70 10.64 -2.27
CA PRO A 73 -2.23 9.68 -1.31
C PRO A 73 -1.78 8.26 -1.66
N VAL A 74 -1.46 7.51 -0.60
CA VAL A 74 -1.12 6.09 -0.66
C VAL A 74 -2.10 5.33 0.21
N VAL A 75 -2.67 4.28 -0.33
CA VAL A 75 -3.55 3.33 0.36
C VAL A 75 -2.92 1.94 0.31
N THR A 76 -2.95 1.19 1.40
CA THR A 76 -2.50 -0.20 1.40
C THR A 76 -3.68 -1.15 1.56
N ILE A 77 -3.62 -2.30 0.90
CA ILE A 77 -4.56 -3.41 1.09
C ILE A 77 -3.74 -4.64 1.44
N ASP A 78 -3.91 -5.12 2.68
CA ASP A 78 -3.23 -6.30 3.17
C ASP A 78 -4.22 -7.33 3.72
N GLY A 79 -3.73 -8.49 4.02
CA GLY A 79 -4.44 -9.67 4.48
C GLY A 79 -3.67 -10.91 4.07
N TYR A 80 -3.96 -12.03 4.66
CA TYR A 80 -3.29 -13.29 4.34
C TYR A 80 -3.45 -13.68 2.86
N SER A 81 -2.52 -14.49 2.33
CA SER A 81 -2.64 -15.02 0.98
C SER A 81 -3.99 -15.74 0.78
N GLY A 82 -4.68 -15.44 -0.33
CA GLY A 82 -6.02 -15.98 -0.61
C GLY A 82 -7.19 -15.25 0.08
N SER A 83 -6.96 -14.15 0.83
CA SER A 83 -8.02 -13.37 1.49
C SER A 83 -8.89 -12.54 0.55
N GLY A 84 -8.43 -12.24 -0.68
CA GLY A 84 -9.19 -11.45 -1.67
C GLY A 84 -8.67 -10.04 -1.92
N LYS A 85 -7.43 -9.71 -1.52
CA LYS A 85 -6.79 -8.40 -1.72
C LYS A 85 -6.86 -7.91 -3.16
N SER A 86 -6.34 -8.70 -4.09
CA SER A 86 -6.29 -8.34 -5.51
C SER A 86 -7.69 -8.19 -6.12
N THR A 87 -8.68 -8.95 -5.62
CA THR A 87 -10.08 -8.81 -6.05
C THR A 87 -10.67 -7.48 -5.59
N LEU A 88 -10.38 -7.07 -4.33
CA LEU A 88 -10.79 -5.77 -3.82
C LEU A 88 -10.08 -4.63 -4.56
N ALA A 89 -8.76 -4.75 -4.78
CA ALA A 89 -8.00 -3.75 -5.54
C ALA A 89 -8.55 -3.56 -6.95
N ALA A 90 -8.85 -4.65 -7.66
CA ALA A 90 -9.49 -4.59 -8.98
C ALA A 90 -10.90 -3.99 -8.96
N ALA A 91 -11.68 -4.21 -7.88
CA ALA A 91 -12.99 -3.60 -7.72
C ALA A 91 -12.88 -2.09 -7.45
N LEU A 92 -11.86 -1.64 -6.74
CA LEU A 92 -11.56 -0.22 -6.53
C LEU A 92 -11.05 0.45 -7.80
N GLU A 93 -10.16 -0.20 -8.56
CA GLU A 93 -9.64 0.31 -9.83
C GLU A 93 -10.76 0.72 -10.79
N ARG A 94 -11.80 -0.10 -10.90
CA ARG A 94 -12.97 0.21 -11.74
C ARG A 94 -13.76 1.45 -11.30
N GLN A 95 -13.54 1.92 -10.07
CA GLN A 95 -14.27 3.05 -9.48
C GLN A 95 -13.41 4.30 -9.30
N LEU A 96 -12.08 4.19 -9.45
CA LEU A 96 -11.12 5.25 -9.14
C LEU A 96 -10.35 5.65 -10.39
N GLU A 97 -10.63 6.83 -10.89
CA GLU A 97 -9.89 7.40 -12.01
C GLU A 97 -8.57 8.01 -11.53
N GLY A 98 -7.49 7.76 -12.27
CA GLY A 98 -6.16 8.32 -11.98
C GLY A 98 -5.40 7.66 -10.83
N TRP A 99 -5.89 6.57 -10.27
CA TRP A 99 -5.18 5.75 -9.31
C TRP A 99 -4.38 4.64 -10.00
N GLN A 100 -3.17 4.37 -9.51
CA GLN A 100 -2.39 3.20 -9.93
C GLN A 100 -2.51 2.09 -8.90
N ILE A 101 -2.53 0.85 -9.37
CA ILE A 101 -2.48 -0.34 -8.50
C ILE A 101 -1.08 -0.93 -8.59
N LEU A 102 -0.46 -1.20 -7.44
CA LEU A 102 0.86 -1.79 -7.32
C LEU A 102 0.73 -3.11 -6.57
N HIS A 103 1.08 -4.20 -7.23
CA HIS A 103 0.98 -5.55 -6.68
C HIS A 103 2.32 -6.00 -6.12
N LEU A 104 2.37 -6.38 -4.84
CA LEU A 104 3.61 -6.90 -4.24
C LEU A 104 4.10 -8.19 -4.93
N ASP A 105 3.19 -8.93 -5.54
CA ASP A 105 3.50 -10.14 -6.32
C ASP A 105 4.46 -9.85 -7.49
N ASP A 106 4.52 -8.60 -7.97
CA ASP A 106 5.43 -8.20 -9.05
C ASP A 106 6.89 -8.16 -8.60
N TRP A 107 7.19 -8.03 -7.28
CA TRP A 107 8.56 -7.82 -6.80
C TRP A 107 8.98 -8.66 -5.59
N TYR A 108 8.17 -9.63 -5.12
CA TYR A 108 8.71 -10.57 -4.13
C TYR A 108 9.88 -11.37 -4.72
N PRO A 109 11.08 -11.35 -4.11
CA PRO A 109 12.20 -12.15 -4.60
C PRO A 109 12.01 -13.63 -4.24
N GLY A 110 11.09 -14.30 -4.95
CA GLY A 110 10.75 -15.70 -4.77
C GLY A 110 9.92 -16.00 -3.53
N TRP A 111 9.80 -17.26 -3.20
CA TRP A 111 8.89 -17.80 -2.18
C TRP A 111 9.31 -17.53 -0.72
N ASP A 112 10.50 -16.97 -0.47
CA ASP A 112 10.96 -16.49 0.84
C ASP A 112 10.94 -14.96 0.93
N GLY A 113 10.47 -14.31 -0.11
CA GLY A 113 10.65 -12.87 -0.33
C GLY A 113 9.66 -11.95 0.36
N LEU A 114 8.77 -12.43 1.24
CA LEU A 114 7.72 -11.60 1.81
C LEU A 114 8.27 -10.37 2.53
N ALA A 115 9.25 -10.55 3.43
CA ALA A 115 9.83 -9.44 4.19
C ALA A 115 10.54 -8.41 3.29
N GLU A 116 11.22 -8.86 2.23
CA GLU A 116 11.86 -7.98 1.26
C GLU A 116 10.82 -7.25 0.40
N GLY A 117 9.76 -7.92 -0.04
CA GLY A 117 8.65 -7.29 -0.76
C GLY A 117 7.97 -6.20 0.08
N ALA A 118 7.74 -6.47 1.37
CA ALA A 118 7.22 -5.46 2.31
C ALA A 118 8.17 -4.26 2.45
N ARG A 119 9.50 -4.49 2.46
CA ARG A 119 10.50 -3.41 2.49
C ARG A 119 10.43 -2.53 1.24
N VAL A 120 10.26 -3.13 0.07
CA VAL A 120 10.08 -2.39 -1.19
C VAL A 120 8.79 -1.57 -1.17
N ALA A 121 7.68 -2.16 -0.70
CA ALA A 121 6.40 -1.46 -0.55
C ALA A 121 6.53 -0.22 0.36
N ARG A 122 7.24 -0.34 1.50
CA ARG A 122 7.52 0.80 2.39
C ARG A 122 8.31 1.90 1.69
N ALA A 123 9.33 1.55 0.92
CA ALA A 123 10.14 2.53 0.19
C ALA A 123 9.31 3.28 -0.87
N ILE A 124 8.48 2.55 -1.62
CA ILE A 124 7.57 3.15 -2.63
C ILE A 124 6.58 4.09 -1.95
N ALA A 125 5.91 3.65 -0.89
CA ALA A 125 4.96 4.47 -0.14
C ALA A 125 5.60 5.76 0.40
N HIS A 126 6.79 5.63 1.00
CA HIS A 126 7.56 6.77 1.51
C HIS A 126 7.88 7.78 0.40
N ASP A 127 8.35 7.31 -0.77
CA ASP A 127 8.69 8.20 -1.88
C ASP A 127 7.45 8.93 -2.41
N LEU A 128 6.36 8.22 -2.66
CA LEU A 128 5.12 8.81 -3.18
C LEU A 128 4.54 9.85 -2.20
N ARG A 129 4.51 9.54 -0.91
CA ARG A 129 4.05 10.48 0.13
C ARG A 129 5.00 11.67 0.32
N ALA A 130 6.26 11.52 -0.04
CA ALA A 130 7.22 12.61 -0.09
C ALA A 130 7.22 13.39 -1.43
N GLY A 131 6.25 13.12 -2.31
CA GLY A 131 6.13 13.80 -3.60
C GLY A 131 7.19 13.40 -4.63
N ARG A 132 7.78 12.22 -4.49
CA ARG A 132 8.80 11.71 -5.40
C ARG A 132 8.30 10.48 -6.16
N PRO A 133 8.62 10.32 -7.45
CA PRO A 133 8.44 9.06 -8.13
C PRO A 133 9.37 8.01 -7.52
N SER A 134 8.96 6.74 -7.59
CA SER A 134 9.77 5.61 -7.09
C SER A 134 10.06 4.60 -8.20
N SER A 135 10.64 3.46 -7.84
CA SER A 135 10.87 2.35 -8.77
C SER A 135 11.07 1.05 -8.00
N TYR A 136 10.82 -0.06 -8.67
CA TYR A 136 11.14 -1.40 -8.18
C TYR A 136 11.69 -2.26 -9.31
N VAL A 137 12.28 -3.41 -8.97
CA VAL A 137 12.68 -4.44 -9.92
C VAL A 137 11.67 -5.57 -9.84
N THR A 138 11.11 -5.97 -10.97
CA THR A 138 10.17 -7.10 -11.02
C THR A 138 10.87 -8.40 -10.68
N TRP A 139 10.10 -9.39 -10.25
CA TRP A 139 10.55 -10.77 -10.11
C TRP A 139 9.97 -11.63 -11.22
N ASP A 140 10.82 -12.30 -11.95
CA ASP A 140 10.42 -13.29 -12.93
C ASP A 140 10.21 -14.64 -12.22
N TRP A 141 8.95 -15.01 -12.02
CA TRP A 141 8.56 -16.21 -11.32
C TRP A 141 8.91 -17.50 -12.10
N GLU A 142 8.94 -17.44 -13.43
CA GLU A 142 9.32 -18.59 -14.28
C GLU A 142 10.84 -18.81 -14.25
N ALA A 143 11.62 -17.75 -14.43
CA ALA A 143 13.07 -17.80 -14.37
C ALA A 143 13.60 -17.87 -12.93
N SER A 144 12.77 -17.59 -11.90
CA SER A 144 13.17 -17.43 -10.50
C SER A 144 14.33 -16.45 -10.33
N ALA A 145 14.25 -15.30 -10.99
CA ALA A 145 15.31 -14.31 -11.08
C ALA A 145 14.75 -12.87 -11.08
N PRO A 146 15.58 -11.87 -10.75
CA PRO A 146 15.22 -10.47 -10.96
C PRO A 146 14.92 -10.20 -12.44
N GLY A 147 13.81 -9.51 -12.69
CA GLY A 147 13.39 -9.08 -14.02
C GLY A 147 13.90 -7.68 -14.38
N HIS A 148 13.00 -6.80 -14.79
CA HIS A 148 13.35 -5.44 -15.23
C HIS A 148 12.94 -4.38 -14.22
N ALA A 149 13.55 -3.20 -14.30
CA ALA A 149 13.18 -2.06 -13.49
C ALA A 149 11.87 -1.43 -14.01
N VAL A 150 10.93 -1.18 -13.09
CA VAL A 150 9.67 -0.49 -13.34
C VAL A 150 9.68 0.84 -12.62
N ARG A 151 9.34 1.92 -13.33
CA ARG A 151 9.15 3.24 -12.73
C ARG A 151 7.74 3.36 -12.18
N VAL A 152 7.63 3.81 -10.93
CA VAL A 152 6.36 4.17 -10.29
C VAL A 152 6.18 5.68 -10.42
N PRO A 153 5.23 6.15 -11.25
CA PRO A 153 4.98 7.57 -11.41
C PRO A 153 4.41 8.19 -10.13
N LEU A 154 4.56 9.51 -10.00
CA LEU A 154 3.96 10.26 -8.90
C LEU A 154 2.45 10.43 -9.17
N ALA A 155 1.67 9.48 -8.70
CA ALA A 155 0.21 9.44 -8.80
C ALA A 155 -0.39 8.75 -7.57
N PRO A 156 -1.66 9.02 -7.21
CA PRO A 156 -2.35 8.27 -6.17
C PRO A 156 -2.19 6.77 -6.35
N ALA A 157 -1.89 6.03 -5.27
CA ALA A 157 -1.55 4.63 -5.38
C ALA A 157 -2.30 3.75 -4.36
N ILE A 158 -2.72 2.58 -4.81
CA ILE A 158 -3.09 1.45 -3.97
C ILE A 158 -1.94 0.43 -4.07
N ILE A 159 -1.33 0.09 -2.93
CA ILE A 159 -0.28 -0.93 -2.82
C ILE A 159 -0.93 -2.15 -2.17
N GLU A 160 -1.04 -3.27 -2.89
CA GLU A 160 -1.71 -4.46 -2.38
C GLU A 160 -0.80 -5.68 -2.36
N GLY A 161 -0.91 -6.47 -1.28
CA GLY A 161 -0.18 -7.72 -1.11
C GLY A 161 0.12 -8.02 0.35
N CYS A 162 0.61 -9.23 0.62
CA CYS A 162 1.04 -9.64 1.96
C CYS A 162 2.26 -8.82 2.41
N GLY A 163 2.14 -8.04 3.47
CA GLY A 163 3.18 -7.13 3.96
C GLY A 163 3.01 -5.66 3.53
N ALA A 164 1.93 -5.32 2.81
CA ALA A 164 1.60 -3.93 2.50
C ALA A 164 1.22 -3.12 3.74
N TRP A 165 0.71 -3.77 4.81
CA TRP A 165 0.29 -3.15 6.07
C TRP A 165 1.38 -2.32 6.75
N ASP A 166 2.63 -2.74 6.61
CA ASP A 166 3.79 -2.08 7.22
C ASP A 166 4.21 -0.79 6.51
N ALA A 167 3.65 -0.49 5.35
CA ALA A 167 3.97 0.73 4.62
C ALA A 167 3.25 1.94 5.22
N ASP A 168 3.92 3.08 5.24
CA ASP A 168 3.34 4.35 5.67
C ASP A 168 2.30 4.82 4.65
N ALA A 169 1.02 4.74 4.99
CA ALA A 169 -0.12 5.02 4.12
C ALA A 169 -1.10 6.00 4.77
N ASP A 170 -1.90 6.69 3.95
CA ASP A 170 -2.98 7.56 4.42
C ASP A 170 -4.19 6.74 4.89
N LEU A 171 -4.38 5.56 4.30
CA LEU A 171 -5.37 4.57 4.71
C LEU A 171 -4.78 3.17 4.55
N SER A 172 -4.83 2.36 5.60
CA SER A 172 -4.46 0.94 5.56
C SER A 172 -5.71 0.07 5.70
N VAL A 173 -5.93 -0.81 4.73
CA VAL A 173 -7.07 -1.73 4.67
C VAL A 173 -6.58 -3.14 4.96
N TRP A 174 -7.11 -3.76 6.00
CA TRP A 174 -6.89 -5.17 6.30
C TRP A 174 -8.11 -5.99 5.87
N ILE A 175 -7.90 -7.06 5.12
CA ILE A 175 -8.97 -8.01 4.81
C ILE A 175 -8.97 -9.12 5.86
N GLU A 176 -10.10 -9.26 6.54
CA GLU A 176 -10.30 -10.30 7.56
C GLU A 176 -10.09 -11.71 6.99
N ASP A 177 -9.56 -12.59 7.83
CA ASP A 177 -9.24 -13.97 7.46
C ASP A 177 -10.50 -14.85 7.35
N PRO A 178 -10.87 -15.35 6.16
CA PRO A 178 -11.97 -16.27 6.00
C PRO A 178 -11.66 -17.70 6.49
N GLY A 179 -10.46 -17.93 6.98
CA GLY A 179 -9.96 -19.23 7.41
C GLY A 179 -8.98 -19.85 6.41
N GLU A 180 -8.01 -20.61 6.94
CA GLU A 180 -6.88 -21.14 6.16
C GLU A 180 -7.33 -22.06 5.00
N GLU A 181 -8.34 -22.89 5.21
CA GLU A 181 -8.84 -23.82 4.20
C GLU A 181 -9.43 -23.08 3.00
N GLU A 182 -10.26 -22.07 3.26
CA GLU A 182 -10.87 -21.25 2.23
C GLU A 182 -9.81 -20.44 1.46
N ARG A 183 -8.87 -19.83 2.17
CA ARG A 183 -7.77 -19.08 1.54
C ARG A 183 -6.90 -19.98 0.65
N ARG A 184 -6.57 -21.18 1.15
CA ARG A 184 -5.80 -22.16 0.40
C ARG A 184 -6.52 -22.59 -0.86
N SER A 185 -7.82 -22.89 -0.76
CA SER A 185 -8.66 -23.25 -1.90
C SER A 185 -8.64 -22.17 -2.97
N ARG A 186 -8.87 -20.91 -2.59
CA ARG A 186 -8.86 -19.76 -3.51
C ARG A 186 -7.49 -19.54 -4.17
N ALA A 187 -6.41 -19.60 -3.39
CA ALA A 187 -5.06 -19.39 -3.90
C ALA A 187 -4.65 -20.48 -4.90
N ILE A 188 -4.94 -21.76 -4.59
CA ILE A 188 -4.65 -22.87 -5.50
C ILE A 188 -5.54 -22.84 -6.74
N ALA A 189 -6.82 -22.44 -6.61
CA ALA A 189 -7.71 -22.27 -7.76
C ALA A 189 -7.20 -21.20 -8.74
N ARG A 190 -6.57 -20.14 -8.22
CA ARG A 190 -5.98 -19.06 -9.02
C ARG A 190 -4.67 -19.45 -9.68
N ASP A 191 -3.72 -19.96 -8.90
CA ASP A 191 -2.31 -20.11 -9.29
C ASP A 191 -1.88 -21.58 -9.55
N GLY A 192 -2.74 -22.52 -9.22
CA GLY A 192 -2.58 -23.95 -9.57
C GLY A 192 -1.32 -24.61 -9.03
N ALA A 193 -0.68 -25.39 -9.90
CA ALA A 193 0.51 -26.18 -9.59
C ALA A 193 1.73 -25.32 -9.21
N THR A 194 1.79 -24.10 -9.64
CA THR A 194 2.91 -23.19 -9.34
C THR A 194 2.92 -22.79 -7.85
N TYR A 195 1.75 -22.56 -7.25
CA TYR A 195 1.66 -22.13 -5.87
C TYR A 195 1.50 -23.27 -4.85
N ALA A 196 0.82 -24.34 -5.24
CA ALA A 196 0.47 -25.44 -4.32
C ALA A 196 1.65 -26.00 -3.51
N PRO A 197 2.87 -26.22 -4.09
CA PRO A 197 4.04 -26.70 -3.35
C PRO A 197 4.57 -25.69 -2.33
N HIS A 198 4.29 -24.40 -2.51
CA HIS A 198 4.85 -23.31 -1.73
C HIS A 198 3.88 -22.75 -0.68
N TRP A 199 2.63 -23.20 -0.66
CA TRP A 199 1.59 -22.71 0.25
C TRP A 199 2.04 -22.64 1.72
N GLN A 200 2.56 -23.76 2.26
CA GLN A 200 2.94 -23.80 3.67
C GLN A 200 4.12 -22.88 3.98
N ARG A 201 5.10 -22.81 3.07
CA ARG A 201 6.28 -21.95 3.19
C ARG A 201 5.86 -20.48 3.22
N TRP A 202 4.95 -20.07 2.34
CA TRP A 202 4.40 -18.73 2.32
C TRP A 202 3.55 -18.44 3.54
N ALA A 203 2.65 -19.35 3.92
CA ALA A 203 1.76 -19.21 5.06
C ALA A 203 2.52 -19.09 6.40
N MET A 204 3.71 -19.67 6.54
CA MET A 204 4.55 -19.49 7.73
C MET A 204 5.07 -18.06 7.85
N GLN A 205 5.57 -17.48 6.76
CA GLN A 205 6.01 -16.08 6.73
C GLN A 205 4.83 -15.13 6.99
N ASP A 206 3.70 -15.39 6.36
CA ASP A 206 2.49 -14.59 6.45
C ASP A 206 1.93 -14.55 7.87
N ARG A 207 1.92 -15.69 8.60
CA ARG A 207 1.50 -15.77 10.03
C ARG A 207 2.50 -15.14 11.00
N GLY A 208 3.76 -15.07 10.64
CA GLY A 208 4.81 -14.48 11.48
C GLY A 208 4.81 -12.95 11.50
N ARG A 209 3.91 -12.28 10.74
CA ARG A 209 3.82 -10.82 10.71
C ARG A 209 3.05 -10.30 11.91
N SER A 210 3.54 -9.23 12.55
CA SER A 210 2.77 -8.46 13.53
C SER A 210 1.78 -7.57 12.79
N ILE A 211 0.51 -7.59 13.24
CA ILE A 211 -0.59 -6.77 12.69
C ILE A 211 -1.14 -5.89 13.83
N ASP A 212 -0.24 -5.30 14.62
CA ASP A 212 -0.58 -4.43 15.76
C ASP A 212 -0.89 -3.00 15.32
#